data_d1c5e6785d2855152ee04b749eb53b9b
#
_entry.id   d1c5e6785d2855152ee04b749eb53b9b
#
_cell.length_a   1.000
_cell.length_b   1.000
_cell.length_c   1.000
_cell.angle_alpha   90.00
_cell.angle_beta   90.00
_cell.angle_gamma   90.00
#
_symmetry.space_group_name_H-M   'P 1'
#
loop_
_entity.id
_entity.type
_entity.pdbx_description
1 polymer ?
#
loop_
_entity_poly.entity_id
_entity_poly.type
_entity_poly.pdbx_seq_one_letter_code
_entity_poly.pdbx_strand_id
1 'polypeptide(L)'
;MKNRTNPITTNENIADQLKPLPAIIQKFLALDPKRVEFRVRGFDLAEKSHEERLEAIGKAFLRGYNLMLAVRSFAEIDQALAQESDLLRGFFIEGGAMGSALVDSVPFRKPMLPRYLARFGTQFPILVHAGVGLTISKLSWREKGILAELDPFYRWLAYDGRGYHNMYFEPERTLAGPTHKLRGYAARAYDQGAGRGIWFISGASVEKAADTIATMASERRPDLWAGVGLALCYAGPADSREFMAAKKLAGDHAADMATGVALACAARIKDQSLSPEPREGITALWGVTPEALAERVEELRQSIPLSAVADGTGYAAWRKEILHAFTQNSSA
;
A
#
# COMPACT_ATOMS: atom_id res chain seq x y z
N MET A 1 36.94 -17.39 46.01
CA MET A 1 35.79 -16.53 45.70
C MET A 1 35.55 -16.60 44.20
N LYS A 2 34.52 -17.37 43.75
CA LYS A 2 34.16 -17.45 42.33
C LYS A 2 33.04 -16.44 42.06
N ASN A 3 33.36 -15.38 41.31
CA ASN A 3 32.33 -14.45 40.77
C ASN A 3 31.51 -15.18 39.73
N ARG A 4 30.24 -15.45 40.04
CA ARG A 4 29.22 -15.83 39.08
C ARG A 4 28.65 -14.53 38.50
N THR A 5 29.07 -14.15 37.32
CA THR A 5 28.36 -13.19 36.47
C THR A 5 27.13 -13.90 35.91
N ASN A 6 25.95 -13.54 36.37
CA ASN A 6 24.66 -13.92 35.75
C ASN A 6 24.54 -13.17 34.40
N PRO A 7 24.24 -13.84 33.30
CA PRO A 7 23.89 -13.12 32.06
C PRO A 7 22.44 -12.59 32.20
N ILE A 8 22.32 -11.28 32.17
CA ILE A 8 21.04 -10.58 31.95
C ILE A 8 20.66 -10.76 30.46
N THR A 9 20.04 -11.89 30.14
CA THR A 9 19.56 -12.17 28.77
C THR A 9 18.34 -13.07 28.87
N THR A 10 17.15 -12.55 29.18
CA THR A 10 15.95 -13.40 29.13
C THR A 10 14.64 -12.69 28.80
N ASN A 11 14.48 -11.39 28.96
CA ASN A 11 13.17 -10.76 28.74
C ASN A 11 12.96 -10.17 27.34
N GLU A 12 13.99 -9.64 26.68
CA GLU A 12 13.85 -9.12 25.30
C GLU A 12 13.66 -10.24 24.27
N ASN A 13 14.31 -11.39 24.45
CA ASN A 13 14.20 -12.55 23.57
C ASN A 13 12.80 -13.19 23.54
N ILE A 14 12.03 -13.12 24.62
CA ILE A 14 10.70 -13.74 24.69
C ILE A 14 9.64 -12.86 23.97
N ALA A 15 9.82 -11.53 24.03
CA ALA A 15 8.94 -10.60 23.32
C ALA A 15 9.10 -10.68 21.79
N ASP A 16 10.27 -11.08 21.31
CA ASP A 16 10.60 -11.18 19.88
C ASP A 16 10.14 -12.51 19.24
N GLN A 17 9.84 -13.54 20.05
CA GLN A 17 9.46 -14.85 19.53
C GLN A 17 8.05 -14.87 18.92
N LEU A 18 7.96 -15.48 17.73
CA LEU A 18 6.74 -15.76 16.99
C LEU A 18 6.51 -17.26 16.89
N LYS A 19 5.27 -17.68 16.68
CA LYS A 19 4.93 -19.08 16.51
C LYS A 19 4.53 -19.34 15.06
N PRO A 20 5.32 -20.07 14.26
CA PRO A 20 4.98 -20.39 12.88
C PRO A 20 3.68 -21.20 12.79
N LEU A 21 3.01 -21.18 11.65
CA LEU A 21 1.91 -22.08 11.36
C LEU A 21 2.42 -23.52 11.28
N PRO A 22 1.58 -24.56 11.53
CA PRO A 22 1.91 -25.94 11.21
C PRO A 22 2.29 -26.11 9.74
N ALA A 23 3.31 -26.92 9.43
CA ALA A 23 3.87 -27.06 8.07
C ALA A 23 2.81 -27.39 7.00
N ILE A 24 1.81 -28.18 7.34
CA ILE A 24 0.71 -28.51 6.41
C ILE A 24 -0.14 -27.28 6.07
N ILE A 25 -0.39 -26.40 7.05
CA ILE A 25 -1.13 -25.16 6.84
C ILE A 25 -0.28 -24.17 6.03
N GLN A 26 1.03 -24.07 6.35
CA GLN A 26 1.96 -23.24 5.57
C GLN A 26 1.92 -23.63 4.09
N LYS A 27 2.03 -24.92 3.78
CA LYS A 27 2.00 -25.43 2.40
C LYS A 27 0.68 -25.10 1.68
N PHE A 28 -0.45 -25.14 2.40
CA PHE A 28 -1.75 -24.83 1.84
C PHE A 28 -1.95 -23.33 1.58
N LEU A 29 -1.42 -22.47 2.47
CA LEU A 29 -1.60 -21.01 2.39
C LEU A 29 -0.49 -20.32 1.60
N ALA A 30 0.66 -20.95 1.39
CA ALA A 30 1.76 -20.37 0.64
C ALA A 30 1.33 -20.00 -0.79
N LEU A 31 1.78 -18.84 -1.24
CA LEU A 31 1.51 -18.33 -2.58
C LEU A 31 2.73 -18.53 -3.48
N ASP A 32 2.51 -19.15 -4.64
CA ASP A 32 3.55 -19.35 -5.64
C ASP A 32 3.94 -17.99 -6.24
N PRO A 33 5.25 -17.64 -6.31
CA PRO A 33 5.72 -16.43 -6.97
C PRO A 33 5.26 -16.25 -8.42
N LYS A 34 4.97 -17.33 -9.14
CA LYS A 34 4.41 -17.28 -10.50
C LYS A 34 3.06 -16.58 -10.59
N ARG A 35 2.31 -16.49 -9.49
CA ARG A 35 0.99 -15.83 -9.45
C ARG A 35 1.02 -14.35 -9.79
N VAL A 36 2.18 -13.71 -9.73
CA VAL A 36 2.37 -12.29 -10.05
C VAL A 36 3.08 -12.07 -11.38
N GLU A 37 3.42 -13.13 -12.10
CA GLU A 37 3.97 -13.02 -13.45
C GLU A 37 2.89 -12.54 -14.42
N PHE A 38 3.20 -11.52 -15.21
CA PHE A 38 2.26 -10.87 -16.12
C PHE A 38 1.70 -11.85 -17.16
N ARG A 39 2.55 -12.75 -17.67
CA ARG A 39 2.11 -13.81 -18.57
C ARG A 39 1.08 -14.75 -17.93
N VAL A 40 1.25 -15.07 -16.64
CA VAL A 40 0.30 -15.92 -15.89
C VAL A 40 -1.00 -15.16 -15.60
N ARG A 41 -0.90 -13.83 -15.40
CA ARG A 41 -2.05 -12.96 -15.17
C ARG A 41 -2.82 -12.60 -16.43
N GLY A 42 -2.23 -12.77 -17.62
CA GLY A 42 -2.80 -12.33 -18.89
C GLY A 42 -2.83 -10.80 -19.02
N PHE A 43 -1.94 -10.08 -18.32
CA PHE A 43 -1.86 -8.63 -18.43
C PHE A 43 -1.19 -8.22 -19.74
N ASP A 44 -1.68 -7.13 -20.32
CA ASP A 44 -1.13 -6.59 -21.55
C ASP A 44 0.14 -5.77 -21.25
N LEU A 45 1.24 -6.21 -21.86
CA LEU A 45 2.57 -5.64 -21.63
C LEU A 45 2.75 -4.37 -22.46
N ALA A 46 3.18 -3.28 -21.82
CA ALA A 46 3.62 -2.09 -22.54
C ALA A 46 5.09 -2.22 -22.94
N GLU A 47 5.97 -2.44 -21.96
CA GLU A 47 7.42 -2.58 -22.15
C GLU A 47 7.98 -3.67 -21.22
N LYS A 48 9.02 -4.37 -21.70
CA LYS A 48 9.64 -5.44 -20.91
C LYS A 48 10.27 -4.97 -19.60
N SER A 49 10.85 -3.78 -19.59
CA SER A 49 11.41 -3.16 -18.36
C SER A 49 10.35 -2.89 -17.31
N HIS A 50 9.15 -2.49 -17.71
CA HIS A 50 8.00 -2.28 -16.84
C HIS A 50 7.51 -3.61 -16.25
N GLU A 51 7.42 -4.66 -17.09
CA GLU A 51 7.08 -6.02 -16.65
C GLU A 51 8.01 -6.49 -15.52
N GLU A 52 9.32 -6.46 -15.78
CA GLU A 52 10.34 -6.92 -14.84
C GLU A 52 10.22 -6.19 -13.48
N ARG A 53 10.00 -4.88 -13.50
CA ARG A 53 9.82 -4.07 -12.28
C ARG A 53 8.54 -4.43 -11.53
N LEU A 54 7.39 -4.47 -12.21
CA LEU A 54 6.10 -4.76 -11.59
C LEU A 54 6.04 -6.20 -11.07
N GLU A 55 6.65 -7.16 -11.76
CA GLU A 55 6.79 -8.53 -11.26
C GLU A 55 7.72 -8.62 -10.05
N ALA A 56 8.84 -7.87 -10.03
CA ALA A 56 9.74 -7.81 -8.89
C ALA A 56 9.00 -7.29 -7.63
N ILE A 57 8.15 -6.28 -7.80
CA ILE A 57 7.26 -5.76 -6.74
C ILE A 57 6.32 -6.86 -6.23
N GLY A 58 5.61 -7.52 -7.12
CA GLY A 58 4.72 -8.62 -6.75
C GLY A 58 5.44 -9.77 -6.05
N LYS A 59 6.65 -10.12 -6.51
CA LYS A 59 7.49 -11.17 -5.89
C LYS A 59 7.97 -10.74 -4.49
N ALA A 60 8.35 -9.47 -4.28
CA ALA A 60 8.70 -8.96 -2.96
C ALA A 60 7.52 -9.02 -1.98
N PHE A 61 6.33 -8.61 -2.43
CA PHE A 61 5.10 -8.75 -1.66
C PHE A 61 4.87 -10.21 -1.24
N LEU A 62 4.98 -11.16 -2.17
CA LEU A 62 4.78 -12.58 -1.87
C LEU A 62 5.86 -13.15 -0.93
N ARG A 63 7.11 -12.65 -1.00
CA ARG A 63 8.16 -13.04 -0.03
C ARG A 63 7.77 -12.61 1.38
N GLY A 64 7.35 -11.35 1.57
CA GLY A 64 6.87 -10.86 2.87
C GLY A 64 5.68 -11.67 3.40
N TYR A 65 4.69 -11.91 2.56
CA TYR A 65 3.52 -12.73 2.91
C TYR A 65 3.91 -14.16 3.32
N ASN A 66 4.68 -14.87 2.50
CA ASN A 66 5.06 -16.26 2.75
C ASN A 66 5.95 -16.40 4.00
N LEU A 67 6.82 -15.41 4.26
CA LEU A 67 7.66 -15.40 5.47
C LEU A 67 6.78 -15.41 6.73
N MET A 68 5.70 -14.64 6.78
CA MET A 68 4.84 -14.55 7.95
C MET A 68 4.16 -15.89 8.32
N LEU A 69 4.00 -16.80 7.37
CA LEU A 69 3.44 -18.13 7.64
C LEU A 69 4.39 -19.02 8.44
N ALA A 70 5.71 -18.79 8.28
CA ALA A 70 6.76 -19.68 8.79
C ALA A 70 7.69 -19.02 9.82
N VAL A 71 7.65 -17.69 9.99
CA VAL A 71 8.58 -16.91 10.78
C VAL A 71 8.52 -17.28 12.28
N ARG A 72 9.69 -17.24 12.94
CA ARG A 72 9.85 -17.58 14.37
C ARG A 72 10.21 -16.39 15.25
N SER A 73 10.68 -15.28 14.63
CA SER A 73 11.05 -14.06 15.36
C SER A 73 10.95 -12.82 14.47
N PHE A 74 10.83 -11.64 15.07
CA PHE A 74 10.94 -10.38 14.34
C PHE A 74 12.34 -10.16 13.75
N ALA A 75 13.37 -10.69 14.39
CA ALA A 75 14.74 -10.65 13.86
C ALA A 75 14.87 -11.31 12.48
N GLU A 76 14.14 -12.43 12.24
CA GLU A 76 14.08 -13.05 10.90
C GLU A 76 13.41 -12.14 9.88
N ILE A 77 12.39 -11.37 10.27
CA ILE A 77 11.74 -10.40 9.38
C ILE A 77 12.68 -9.25 9.06
N ASP A 78 13.36 -8.69 10.07
CA ASP A 78 14.34 -7.61 9.90
C ASP A 78 15.50 -8.05 8.99
N GLN A 79 16.00 -9.27 9.17
CA GLN A 79 17.05 -9.84 8.32
C GLN A 79 16.58 -10.00 6.87
N ALA A 80 15.37 -10.49 6.64
CA ALA A 80 14.82 -10.63 5.30
C ALA A 80 14.56 -9.26 4.65
N LEU A 81 14.04 -8.30 5.42
CA LEU A 81 13.82 -6.91 4.95
C LEU A 81 15.13 -6.24 4.54
N ALA A 82 16.22 -6.49 5.27
CA ALA A 82 17.54 -5.95 4.96
C ALA A 82 18.12 -6.48 3.63
N GLN A 83 17.62 -7.60 3.12
CA GLN A 83 18.01 -8.15 1.81
C GLN A 83 17.20 -7.54 0.65
N GLU A 84 16.10 -6.86 0.94
CA GLU A 84 15.30 -6.20 -0.09
C GLU A 84 15.94 -4.86 -0.48
N SER A 85 15.90 -4.54 -1.79
CA SER A 85 16.27 -3.20 -2.25
C SER A 85 15.31 -2.14 -1.71
N ASP A 86 15.75 -0.89 -1.63
CA ASP A 86 14.95 0.23 -1.12
C ASP A 86 13.59 0.31 -1.82
N LEU A 87 13.55 0.10 -3.14
CA LEU A 87 12.33 0.07 -3.92
C LEU A 87 11.33 -0.98 -3.41
N LEU A 88 11.81 -2.15 -2.99
CA LEU A 88 10.99 -3.32 -2.71
C LEU A 88 10.60 -3.47 -1.24
N ARG A 89 11.30 -2.79 -0.31
CA ARG A 89 11.06 -2.91 1.14
C ARG A 89 9.60 -2.67 1.54
N GLY A 90 9.00 -1.59 1.03
CA GLY A 90 7.61 -1.27 1.35
C GLY A 90 6.64 -2.36 0.90
N PHE A 91 6.83 -2.94 -0.27
CA PHE A 91 5.98 -4.03 -0.78
C PHE A 91 6.18 -5.34 -0.01
N PHE A 92 7.41 -5.64 0.42
CA PHE A 92 7.68 -6.75 1.32
C PHE A 92 6.92 -6.58 2.65
N ILE A 93 6.94 -5.38 3.24
CA ILE A 93 6.20 -5.05 4.46
C ILE A 93 4.68 -5.11 4.24
N GLU A 94 4.17 -4.64 3.09
CA GLU A 94 2.75 -4.75 2.73
C GLU A 94 2.31 -6.22 2.69
N GLY A 95 3.11 -7.09 2.06
CA GLY A 95 2.88 -8.54 2.05
C GLY A 95 2.92 -9.17 3.45
N GLY A 96 3.86 -8.76 4.28
CA GLY A 96 3.97 -9.20 5.67
C GLY A 96 2.74 -8.82 6.51
N ALA A 97 2.17 -7.64 6.29
CA ALA A 97 0.94 -7.22 6.96
C ALA A 97 -0.26 -8.11 6.56
N MET A 98 -0.39 -8.45 5.27
CA MET A 98 -1.37 -9.44 4.80
C MET A 98 -1.19 -10.79 5.50
N GLY A 99 0.05 -11.30 5.54
CA GLY A 99 0.37 -12.58 6.18
C GLY A 99 0.06 -12.58 7.67
N SER A 100 0.39 -11.49 8.38
CA SER A 100 0.11 -11.33 9.82
C SER A 100 -1.39 -11.40 10.11
N ALA A 101 -2.21 -10.65 9.37
CA ALA A 101 -3.66 -10.66 9.52
C ALA A 101 -4.27 -12.03 9.19
N LEU A 102 -3.71 -12.74 8.20
CA LEU A 102 -4.13 -14.10 7.87
C LEU A 102 -3.79 -15.10 8.99
N VAL A 103 -2.58 -15.04 9.53
CA VAL A 103 -2.13 -15.90 10.65
C VAL A 103 -3.05 -15.72 11.87
N ASP A 104 -3.47 -14.48 12.16
CA ASP A 104 -4.40 -14.18 13.26
C ASP A 104 -5.84 -14.68 13.01
N SER A 105 -6.14 -15.07 11.77
CA SER A 105 -7.41 -15.70 11.44
C SER A 105 -7.45 -17.19 11.81
N VAL A 106 -6.30 -17.79 12.15
CA VAL A 106 -6.21 -19.17 12.64
C VAL A 106 -6.49 -19.19 14.15
N PRO A 107 -7.47 -19.98 14.64
CA PRO A 107 -7.84 -20.02 16.06
C PRO A 107 -6.70 -20.36 17.01
N PHE A 108 -6.84 -19.93 18.26
CA PHE A 108 -5.96 -20.26 19.39
C PHE A 108 -4.50 -19.82 19.24
N ARG A 109 -4.27 -18.69 18.57
CA ARG A 109 -2.94 -18.10 18.40
C ARG A 109 -2.82 -16.77 19.15
N LYS A 110 -1.58 -16.42 19.54
CA LYS A 110 -1.29 -15.05 20.02
C LYS A 110 -1.39 -14.09 18.84
N PRO A 111 -2.03 -12.92 19.01
CA PRO A 111 -2.16 -11.94 17.94
C PRO A 111 -0.79 -11.51 17.39
N MET A 112 -0.64 -11.60 16.08
CA MET A 112 0.58 -11.22 15.36
C MET A 112 0.45 -9.83 14.75
N LEU A 113 -0.72 -9.50 14.20
CA LEU A 113 -0.97 -8.22 13.53
C LEU A 113 -0.70 -7.01 14.43
N PRO A 114 -1.18 -6.92 15.69
CA PRO A 114 -0.87 -5.78 16.55
C PRO A 114 0.64 -5.60 16.78
N ARG A 115 1.37 -6.69 16.91
CA ARG A 115 2.84 -6.68 17.08
C ARG A 115 3.54 -6.23 15.80
N TYR A 116 3.05 -6.68 14.64
CA TYR A 116 3.55 -6.27 13.33
C TYR A 116 3.32 -4.76 13.10
N LEU A 117 2.11 -4.27 13.41
CA LEU A 117 1.78 -2.85 13.34
C LEU A 117 2.66 -2.01 14.27
N ALA A 118 2.88 -2.47 15.51
CA ALA A 118 3.76 -1.79 16.46
C ALA A 118 5.22 -1.71 15.96
N ARG A 119 5.71 -2.74 15.26
CA ARG A 119 7.09 -2.79 14.73
C ARG A 119 7.27 -1.94 13.48
N PHE A 120 6.36 -2.02 12.51
CA PHE A 120 6.53 -1.46 11.18
C PHE A 120 5.57 -0.29 10.86
N GLY A 121 4.51 -0.11 11.63
CA GLY A 121 3.45 0.87 11.33
C GLY A 121 3.91 2.33 11.38
N THR A 122 4.92 2.66 12.17
CA THR A 122 5.47 4.02 12.22
C THR A 122 6.26 4.37 10.96
N GLN A 123 7.05 3.44 10.45
CA GLN A 123 7.87 3.66 9.26
C GLN A 123 7.07 3.46 7.97
N PHE A 124 6.16 2.48 7.92
CA PHE A 124 5.39 2.10 6.74
C PHE A 124 3.87 2.20 6.94
N PRO A 125 3.32 3.33 7.45
CA PRO A 125 1.92 3.38 7.88
C PRO A 125 0.94 3.06 6.74
N ILE A 126 1.19 3.55 5.53
CA ILE A 126 0.33 3.31 4.36
C ILE A 126 0.36 1.82 3.99
N LEU A 127 1.55 1.23 3.89
CA LEU A 127 1.74 -0.13 3.39
C LEU A 127 1.18 -1.20 4.35
N VAL A 128 1.42 -1.06 5.66
CA VAL A 128 0.90 -2.05 6.63
C VAL A 128 -0.62 -2.07 6.67
N HIS A 129 -1.28 -0.90 6.55
CA HIS A 129 -2.73 -0.83 6.56
C HIS A 129 -3.35 -1.31 5.23
N ALA A 130 -2.72 -0.99 4.09
CA ALA A 130 -3.15 -1.48 2.79
C ALA A 130 -2.98 -3.01 2.69
N GLY A 131 -1.86 -3.55 3.16
CA GLY A 131 -1.60 -5.00 3.15
C GLY A 131 -2.67 -5.81 3.89
N VAL A 132 -3.14 -5.32 5.02
CA VAL A 132 -4.23 -5.95 5.78
C VAL A 132 -5.52 -6.06 4.94
N GLY A 133 -5.78 -5.10 4.07
CA GLY A 133 -6.97 -5.09 3.21
C GLY A 133 -7.04 -6.26 2.23
N LEU A 134 -5.88 -6.80 1.81
CA LEU A 134 -5.85 -7.98 0.96
C LEU A 134 -6.38 -9.22 1.71
N THR A 135 -6.17 -9.31 3.02
CA THR A 135 -6.76 -10.37 3.87
C THR A 135 -8.28 -10.20 3.99
N ILE A 136 -8.77 -8.98 4.16
CA ILE A 136 -10.22 -8.68 4.20
C ILE A 136 -10.90 -9.09 2.89
N SER A 137 -10.23 -8.94 1.77
CA SER A 137 -10.75 -9.38 0.46
C SER A 137 -11.04 -10.88 0.42
N LYS A 138 -10.26 -11.69 1.12
CA LYS A 138 -10.40 -13.15 1.21
C LYS A 138 -11.27 -13.60 2.39
N LEU A 139 -11.22 -12.88 3.51
CA LEU A 139 -11.86 -13.24 4.77
C LEU A 139 -12.79 -12.11 5.24
N SER A 140 -13.80 -11.78 4.44
CA SER A 140 -14.72 -10.65 4.71
C SER A 140 -15.46 -10.78 6.06
N TRP A 141 -15.65 -11.99 6.58
CA TRP A 141 -16.24 -12.23 7.90
C TRP A 141 -15.34 -11.76 9.06
N ARG A 142 -14.01 -11.58 8.82
CA ARG A 142 -13.05 -11.04 9.79
C ARG A 142 -12.92 -9.51 9.73
N GLU A 143 -13.52 -8.85 8.74
CA GLU A 143 -13.35 -7.42 8.45
C GLU A 143 -13.48 -6.55 9.70
N LYS A 144 -14.58 -6.69 10.44
CA LYS A 144 -14.83 -5.87 11.64
C LYS A 144 -13.74 -6.05 12.72
N GLY A 145 -13.31 -7.28 12.96
CA GLY A 145 -12.26 -7.57 13.95
C GLY A 145 -10.91 -7.00 13.52
N ILE A 146 -10.53 -7.18 12.27
CA ILE A 146 -9.28 -6.67 11.71
C ILE A 146 -9.25 -5.13 11.75
N LEU A 147 -10.32 -4.46 11.31
CA LEU A 147 -10.39 -2.99 11.32
C LEU A 147 -10.30 -2.39 12.72
N ALA A 148 -10.73 -3.12 13.75
CA ALA A 148 -10.65 -2.67 15.15
C ALA A 148 -9.19 -2.66 15.69
N GLU A 149 -8.28 -3.40 15.08
CA GLU A 149 -6.86 -3.45 15.47
C GLU A 149 -6.02 -2.38 14.77
N LEU A 150 -6.55 -1.73 13.71
CA LEU A 150 -5.84 -0.74 12.92
C LEU A 150 -5.87 0.64 13.58
N ASP A 151 -4.85 1.45 13.27
CA ASP A 151 -4.86 2.86 13.62
C ASP A 151 -6.11 3.55 13.08
N PRO A 152 -6.89 4.27 13.91
CA PRO A 152 -8.15 4.89 13.50
C PRO A 152 -8.01 5.86 12.33
N PHE A 153 -6.85 6.52 12.17
CA PHE A 153 -6.57 7.43 11.06
C PHE A 153 -6.36 6.66 9.75
N TYR A 154 -5.53 5.61 9.77
CA TYR A 154 -5.11 4.88 8.57
C TYR A 154 -6.01 3.69 8.20
N ARG A 155 -6.97 3.29 9.02
CA ARG A 155 -7.81 2.09 8.80
C ARG A 155 -8.52 2.03 7.44
N TRP A 156 -8.77 3.18 6.82
CA TRP A 156 -9.39 3.28 5.49
C TRP A 156 -8.52 2.67 4.39
N LEU A 157 -7.21 2.62 4.59
CA LEU A 157 -6.28 1.97 3.68
C LEU A 157 -6.50 0.44 3.59
N ALA A 158 -7.18 -0.17 4.55
CA ALA A 158 -7.61 -1.55 4.41
C ALA A 158 -8.63 -1.72 3.26
N TYR A 159 -9.48 -0.74 3.02
CA TYR A 159 -10.37 -0.76 1.85
C TYR A 159 -9.62 -0.45 0.56
N ASP A 160 -8.62 0.39 0.58
CA ASP A 160 -7.68 0.58 -0.54
C ASP A 160 -7.01 -0.75 -0.90
N GLY A 161 -6.41 -1.44 0.06
CA GLY A 161 -5.82 -2.77 -0.17
C GLY A 161 -6.81 -3.79 -0.74
N ARG A 162 -8.09 -3.75 -0.29
CA ARG A 162 -9.15 -4.58 -0.85
C ARG A 162 -9.45 -4.22 -2.31
N GLY A 163 -9.51 -2.94 -2.64
CA GLY A 163 -9.73 -2.45 -4.00
C GLY A 163 -8.60 -2.87 -4.94
N TYR A 164 -7.35 -2.68 -4.49
CA TYR A 164 -6.18 -3.14 -5.21
C TYR A 164 -6.22 -4.65 -5.48
N HIS A 165 -6.49 -5.46 -4.44
CA HIS A 165 -6.58 -6.91 -4.59
C HIS A 165 -7.62 -7.32 -5.64
N ASN A 166 -8.83 -6.74 -5.57
CA ASN A 166 -9.89 -7.11 -6.48
C ASN A 166 -9.57 -6.70 -7.92
N MET A 167 -9.03 -5.49 -8.14
CA MET A 167 -8.65 -5.04 -9.47
C MET A 167 -7.50 -5.89 -10.05
N TYR A 168 -6.51 -6.24 -9.23
CA TYR A 168 -5.35 -7.01 -9.68
C TYR A 168 -5.69 -8.48 -9.96
N PHE A 169 -6.49 -9.12 -9.11
CA PHE A 169 -6.77 -10.55 -9.20
C PHE A 169 -8.08 -10.91 -9.92
N GLU A 170 -9.04 -9.99 -9.96
CA GLU A 170 -10.37 -10.16 -10.56
C GLU A 170 -10.73 -8.93 -11.41
N PRO A 171 -9.87 -8.52 -12.41
CA PRO A 171 -10.05 -7.25 -13.13
C PRO A 171 -11.38 -7.19 -13.87
N GLU A 172 -11.74 -8.22 -14.63
CA GLU A 172 -13.00 -8.26 -15.39
C GLU A 172 -14.23 -8.03 -14.51
N ARG A 173 -14.26 -8.71 -13.36
CA ARG A 173 -15.35 -8.57 -12.39
C ARG A 173 -15.39 -7.17 -11.76
N THR A 174 -14.22 -6.61 -11.45
CA THR A 174 -14.11 -5.29 -10.80
C THR A 174 -14.44 -4.16 -11.76
N LEU A 175 -14.08 -4.31 -13.03
CA LEU A 175 -14.41 -3.36 -14.10
C LEU A 175 -15.92 -3.41 -14.46
N ALA A 176 -16.55 -4.58 -14.42
CA ALA A 176 -17.98 -4.73 -14.69
C ALA A 176 -18.89 -4.01 -13.66
N GLY A 177 -18.35 -3.61 -12.51
CA GLY A 177 -19.06 -2.83 -11.50
C GLY A 177 -18.58 -3.08 -10.07
N PRO A 178 -19.14 -2.36 -9.07
CA PRO A 178 -18.74 -2.53 -7.69
C PRO A 178 -19.06 -3.95 -7.19
N THR A 179 -18.05 -4.68 -6.78
CA THR A 179 -18.17 -6.05 -6.22
C THR A 179 -18.51 -6.06 -4.74
N HIS A 180 -18.80 -4.89 -4.15
CA HIS A 180 -18.99 -4.68 -2.72
C HIS A 180 -20.21 -3.80 -2.44
N LYS A 181 -20.68 -3.85 -1.18
CA LYS A 181 -21.76 -2.99 -0.66
C LYS A 181 -21.20 -1.82 0.19
N LEU A 182 -19.94 -1.43 -0.02
CA LEU A 182 -19.31 -0.32 0.70
C LEU A 182 -20.04 1.00 0.35
N ARG A 183 -20.08 1.92 1.32
CA ARG A 183 -20.70 3.24 1.18
C ARG A 183 -19.80 4.31 1.79
N GLY A 184 -20.04 5.56 1.46
CA GLY A 184 -19.28 6.68 1.99
C GLY A 184 -17.80 6.57 1.70
N TYR A 185 -16.96 6.92 2.67
CA TYR A 185 -15.51 6.96 2.45
C TYR A 185 -14.88 5.56 2.21
N ALA A 186 -15.47 4.50 2.76
CA ALA A 186 -15.00 3.13 2.48
C ALA A 186 -15.07 2.78 0.98
N ALA A 187 -16.10 3.20 0.27
CA ALA A 187 -16.21 3.01 -1.18
C ALA A 187 -15.14 3.82 -1.93
N ARG A 188 -14.90 5.07 -1.51
CA ARG A 188 -13.88 5.94 -2.08
C ARG A 188 -12.46 5.38 -1.89
N ALA A 189 -12.14 4.91 -0.67
CA ALA A 189 -10.87 4.27 -0.38
C ALA A 189 -10.67 2.98 -1.20
N TYR A 190 -11.74 2.20 -1.41
CA TYR A 190 -11.72 1.04 -2.30
C TYR A 190 -11.39 1.45 -3.75
N ASP A 191 -12.00 2.53 -4.26
CA ASP A 191 -11.74 3.00 -5.62
C ASP A 191 -10.31 3.54 -5.78
N GLN A 192 -9.73 4.18 -4.75
CA GLN A 192 -8.31 4.51 -4.74
C GLN A 192 -7.44 3.25 -4.92
N GLY A 193 -7.72 2.20 -4.16
CA GLY A 193 -7.02 0.93 -4.31
C GLY A 193 -7.22 0.28 -5.68
N ALA A 194 -8.44 0.33 -6.22
CA ALA A 194 -8.73 -0.15 -7.57
C ALA A 194 -7.91 0.63 -8.62
N GLY A 195 -7.75 1.95 -8.46
CA GLY A 195 -6.88 2.79 -9.30
C GLY A 195 -5.41 2.35 -9.25
N ARG A 196 -4.90 2.00 -8.05
CA ARG A 196 -3.56 1.37 -7.94
C ARG A 196 -3.49 0.07 -8.76
N GLY A 197 -4.53 -0.76 -8.67
CA GLY A 197 -4.61 -2.00 -9.44
C GLY A 197 -4.65 -1.76 -10.95
N ILE A 198 -5.37 -0.72 -11.41
CA ILE A 198 -5.43 -0.32 -12.83
C ILE A 198 -4.03 -0.04 -13.36
N TRP A 199 -3.17 0.68 -12.61
CA TRP A 199 -1.79 0.90 -13.00
C TRP A 199 -1.04 -0.40 -13.33
N PHE A 200 -1.18 -1.41 -12.48
CA PHE A 200 -0.53 -2.71 -12.67
C PHE A 200 -1.09 -3.48 -13.88
N ILE A 201 -2.42 -3.59 -14.00
CA ILE A 201 -3.02 -4.34 -15.12
C ILE A 201 -2.81 -3.64 -16.48
N SER A 202 -2.52 -2.34 -16.46
CA SER A 202 -2.17 -1.53 -17.63
C SER A 202 -0.69 -1.61 -17.99
N GLY A 203 0.12 -2.40 -17.27
CA GLY A 203 1.56 -2.54 -17.51
C GLY A 203 2.34 -1.23 -17.32
N ALA A 204 1.93 -0.39 -16.37
CA ALA A 204 2.46 0.94 -16.11
C ALA A 204 2.31 1.94 -17.30
N SER A 205 1.30 1.75 -18.18
CA SER A 205 0.95 2.72 -19.20
C SER A 205 -0.12 3.68 -18.69
N VAL A 206 0.19 4.97 -18.74
CA VAL A 206 -0.75 6.04 -18.34
C VAL A 206 -1.95 6.07 -19.28
N GLU A 207 -1.73 5.87 -20.59
CA GLU A 207 -2.76 5.88 -21.63
C GLU A 207 -3.76 4.74 -21.41
N LYS A 208 -3.27 3.50 -21.23
CA LYS A 208 -4.13 2.35 -20.96
C LYS A 208 -4.90 2.49 -19.62
N ALA A 209 -4.26 3.09 -18.61
CA ALA A 209 -4.92 3.38 -17.35
C ALA A 209 -6.04 4.42 -17.54
N ALA A 210 -5.79 5.48 -18.33
CA ALA A 210 -6.79 6.49 -18.65
C ALA A 210 -7.98 5.90 -19.43
N ASP A 211 -7.72 5.09 -20.45
CA ASP A 211 -8.76 4.40 -21.23
C ASP A 211 -9.60 3.50 -20.32
N THR A 212 -8.97 2.76 -19.42
CA THR A 212 -9.67 1.92 -18.44
C THR A 212 -10.57 2.75 -17.52
N ILE A 213 -10.06 3.85 -16.96
CA ILE A 213 -10.83 4.74 -16.07
C ILE A 213 -11.99 5.39 -16.83
N ALA A 214 -11.81 5.75 -18.09
CA ALA A 214 -12.86 6.34 -18.90
C ALA A 214 -14.10 5.44 -19.08
N THR A 215 -13.93 4.12 -19.00
CA THR A 215 -15.06 3.17 -19.04
C THR A 215 -15.82 3.08 -17.72
N MET A 216 -15.26 3.61 -16.61
CA MET A 216 -15.87 3.48 -15.29
C MET A 216 -16.81 4.66 -14.98
N ALA A 217 -17.73 4.47 -14.06
CA ALA A 217 -18.70 5.47 -13.65
C ALA A 217 -17.98 6.76 -13.19
N SER A 218 -18.51 7.91 -13.59
CA SER A 218 -17.87 9.21 -13.42
C SER A 218 -17.57 9.55 -11.95
N GLU A 219 -18.46 9.18 -11.04
CA GLU A 219 -18.31 9.43 -9.60
C GLU A 219 -17.15 8.65 -8.96
N ARG A 220 -16.64 7.60 -9.61
CA ARG A 220 -15.50 6.81 -9.15
C ARG A 220 -14.15 7.37 -9.61
N ARG A 221 -14.14 8.07 -10.75
CA ARG A 221 -12.92 8.51 -11.44
C ARG A 221 -11.97 9.34 -10.59
N PRO A 222 -12.42 10.26 -9.71
CA PRO A 222 -11.50 11.01 -8.84
C PRO A 222 -10.62 10.10 -7.99
N ASP A 223 -11.22 9.11 -7.32
CA ASP A 223 -10.48 8.20 -6.44
C ASP A 223 -9.65 7.17 -7.24
N LEU A 224 -10.11 6.74 -8.41
CA LEU A 224 -9.32 5.90 -9.33
C LEU A 224 -8.06 6.63 -9.80
N TRP A 225 -8.17 7.90 -10.19
CA TRP A 225 -7.01 8.72 -10.57
C TRP A 225 -6.06 8.97 -9.39
N ALA A 226 -6.57 9.16 -8.17
CA ALA A 226 -5.74 9.23 -6.98
C ALA A 226 -4.94 7.92 -6.78
N GLY A 227 -5.57 6.78 -7.03
CA GLY A 227 -4.90 5.47 -6.99
C GLY A 227 -3.81 5.31 -8.06
N VAL A 228 -4.07 5.73 -9.29
CA VAL A 228 -3.08 5.74 -10.38
C VAL A 228 -1.90 6.64 -10.00
N GLY A 229 -2.15 7.88 -9.51
CA GLY A 229 -1.10 8.78 -9.06
C GLY A 229 -0.23 8.21 -7.95
N LEU A 230 -0.86 7.50 -6.99
CA LEU A 230 -0.12 6.81 -5.93
C LEU A 230 0.77 5.70 -6.50
N ALA A 231 0.25 4.86 -7.40
CA ALA A 231 1.02 3.76 -7.98
C ALA A 231 2.12 4.25 -8.92
N LEU A 232 1.85 5.25 -9.76
CA LEU A 232 2.82 5.90 -10.63
C LEU A 232 4.05 6.39 -9.86
N CYS A 233 3.85 7.03 -8.70
CA CYS A 233 4.95 7.54 -7.88
C CYS A 233 5.58 6.44 -6.99
N TYR A 234 4.78 5.54 -6.40
CA TYR A 234 5.28 4.55 -5.45
C TYR A 234 5.87 3.31 -6.13
N ALA A 235 5.22 2.77 -7.14
CA ALA A 235 5.66 1.57 -7.85
C ALA A 235 6.52 1.90 -9.08
N GLY A 236 6.19 2.97 -9.80
CA GLY A 236 6.82 3.28 -11.08
C GLY A 236 6.62 2.13 -12.11
N PRO A 237 7.52 2.00 -13.10
CA PRO A 237 8.49 3.02 -13.48
C PRO A 237 7.80 4.25 -14.05
N ALA A 238 8.29 5.44 -13.71
CA ALA A 238 7.75 6.68 -14.25
C ALA A 238 8.77 7.81 -14.13
N ASP A 239 9.01 8.52 -15.21
CA ASP A 239 9.80 9.75 -15.26
C ASP A 239 8.90 11.00 -15.33
N SER A 240 9.47 12.17 -15.54
CA SER A 240 8.71 13.42 -15.60
C SER A 240 7.69 13.46 -16.75
N ARG A 241 7.91 12.72 -17.85
CA ARG A 241 6.99 12.66 -18.98
C ARG A 241 5.72 11.90 -18.62
N GLU A 242 5.84 10.76 -17.92
CA GLU A 242 4.70 9.98 -17.45
C GLU A 242 3.88 10.76 -16.41
N PHE A 243 4.53 11.51 -15.49
CA PHE A 243 3.82 12.37 -14.55
C PHE A 243 3.00 13.47 -15.23
N MET A 244 3.57 14.12 -16.24
CA MET A 244 2.88 15.18 -16.99
C MET A 244 1.82 14.62 -17.92
N ALA A 245 2.04 13.44 -18.53
CA ALA A 245 1.02 12.73 -19.29
C ALA A 245 -0.17 12.34 -18.41
N ALA A 246 0.09 11.81 -17.21
CA ALA A 246 -0.95 11.48 -16.23
C ALA A 246 -1.76 12.72 -15.82
N LYS A 247 -1.10 13.87 -15.54
CA LYS A 247 -1.78 15.14 -15.26
C LYS A 247 -2.72 15.54 -16.40
N LYS A 248 -2.22 15.47 -17.64
CA LYS A 248 -2.98 15.84 -18.84
C LYS A 248 -4.19 14.92 -19.06
N LEU A 249 -3.99 13.61 -18.95
CA LEU A 249 -5.03 12.61 -19.19
C LEU A 249 -6.07 12.56 -18.05
N ALA A 250 -5.66 12.87 -16.83
CA ALA A 250 -6.60 13.00 -15.70
C ALA A 250 -7.57 14.19 -15.86
N GLY A 251 -7.19 15.23 -16.61
CA GLY A 251 -8.07 16.38 -16.89
C GLY A 251 -8.60 17.00 -15.61
N ASP A 252 -9.92 17.05 -15.43
CA ASP A 252 -10.58 17.59 -14.24
C ASP A 252 -10.21 16.87 -12.94
N HIS A 253 -9.65 15.65 -13.02
CA HIS A 253 -9.19 14.85 -11.88
C HIS A 253 -7.67 14.97 -11.63
N ALA A 254 -6.98 15.93 -12.26
CA ALA A 254 -5.55 16.13 -12.11
C ALA A 254 -5.15 16.39 -10.65
N ALA A 255 -5.98 17.08 -9.87
CA ALA A 255 -5.74 17.33 -8.45
C ALA A 255 -5.89 16.05 -7.60
N ASP A 256 -6.81 15.17 -7.95
CA ASP A 256 -6.95 13.86 -7.29
C ASP A 256 -5.72 12.98 -7.58
N MET A 257 -5.29 12.91 -8.85
CA MET A 257 -4.07 12.20 -9.26
C MET A 257 -2.84 12.74 -8.51
N ALA A 258 -2.67 14.07 -8.46
CA ALA A 258 -1.58 14.70 -7.74
C ALA A 258 -1.62 14.43 -6.23
N THR A 259 -2.81 14.31 -5.62
CA THR A 259 -2.98 13.88 -4.22
C THR A 259 -2.41 12.49 -4.00
N GLY A 260 -2.66 11.56 -4.90
CA GLY A 260 -2.05 10.22 -4.85
C GLY A 260 -0.52 10.25 -4.93
N VAL A 261 0.03 11.08 -5.83
CA VAL A 261 1.49 11.31 -5.94
C VAL A 261 2.06 11.85 -4.64
N ALA A 262 1.40 12.83 -4.00
CA ALA A 262 1.88 13.41 -2.74
C ALA A 262 1.92 12.39 -1.60
N LEU A 263 0.89 11.55 -1.47
CA LEU A 263 0.85 10.45 -0.49
C LEU A 263 1.98 9.45 -0.70
N ALA A 264 2.23 9.07 -1.95
CA ALA A 264 3.31 8.16 -2.32
C ALA A 264 4.70 8.76 -2.07
N CYS A 265 4.90 10.04 -2.42
CA CYS A 265 6.11 10.79 -2.15
C CYS A 265 6.42 10.84 -0.65
N ALA A 266 5.43 11.23 0.17
CA ALA A 266 5.60 11.27 1.62
C ALA A 266 5.92 9.89 2.22
N ALA A 267 5.30 8.81 1.71
CA ALA A 267 5.61 7.46 2.13
C ALA A 267 7.05 7.05 1.79
N ARG A 268 7.51 7.32 0.55
CA ARG A 268 8.86 7.01 0.07
C ARG A 268 9.96 7.83 0.77
N ILE A 269 9.69 9.09 1.11
CA ILE A 269 10.59 9.91 1.92
C ILE A 269 10.66 9.36 3.35
N LYS A 270 9.53 9.02 3.95
CA LYS A 270 9.46 8.50 5.32
C LYS A 270 10.20 7.18 5.50
N ASP A 271 10.11 6.29 4.54
CA ASP A 271 10.79 4.99 4.56
C ASP A 271 12.19 5.02 3.90
N GLN A 272 12.66 6.20 3.48
CA GLN A 272 13.96 6.46 2.86
C GLN A 272 14.18 5.63 1.57
N SER A 273 13.13 5.44 0.79
CA SER A 273 13.13 4.58 -0.39
C SER A 273 12.82 5.30 -1.70
N LEU A 274 12.79 6.65 -1.70
CA LEU A 274 12.51 7.42 -2.92
C LEU A 274 13.68 7.33 -3.89
N SER A 275 13.48 6.60 -4.99
CA SER A 275 14.45 6.49 -6.08
C SER A 275 14.62 7.81 -6.86
N PRO A 276 15.69 7.96 -7.66
CA PRO A 276 15.92 9.17 -8.44
C PRO A 276 14.86 9.44 -9.51
N GLU A 277 14.29 8.39 -10.13
CA GLU A 277 13.43 8.50 -11.30
C GLU A 277 12.17 9.38 -11.09
N PRO A 278 11.37 9.23 -10.01
CA PRO A 278 10.15 10.04 -9.83
C PRO A 278 10.43 11.46 -9.34
N ARG A 279 11.65 11.80 -8.91
CA ARG A 279 11.95 13.11 -8.29
C ARG A 279 11.66 14.28 -9.20
N GLU A 280 12.10 14.21 -10.46
CA GLU A 280 11.84 15.26 -11.44
C GLU A 280 10.34 15.37 -11.75
N GLY A 281 9.66 14.24 -11.87
CA GLY A 281 8.22 14.19 -12.11
C GLY A 281 7.41 14.82 -10.98
N ILE A 282 7.77 14.52 -9.72
CA ILE A 282 7.16 15.13 -8.54
C ILE A 282 7.37 16.65 -8.57
N THR A 283 8.61 17.09 -8.84
CA THR A 283 8.92 18.53 -8.91
C THR A 283 8.19 19.22 -10.05
N ALA A 284 8.12 18.62 -11.23
CA ALA A 284 7.38 19.17 -12.37
C ALA A 284 5.87 19.26 -12.10
N LEU A 285 5.31 18.28 -11.37
CA LEU A 285 3.89 18.24 -11.05
C LEU A 285 3.50 19.22 -9.94
N TRP A 286 4.30 19.31 -8.88
CA TRP A 286 3.97 20.04 -7.66
C TRP A 286 4.66 21.41 -7.52
N GLY A 287 5.70 21.70 -8.34
CA GLY A 287 6.48 22.94 -8.27
C GLY A 287 7.41 23.02 -7.06
N VAL A 288 7.56 21.95 -6.28
CA VAL A 288 8.41 21.88 -5.08
C VAL A 288 9.24 20.59 -5.06
N THR A 289 10.29 20.55 -4.25
CA THR A 289 11.09 19.33 -4.10
C THR A 289 10.29 18.21 -3.41
N PRO A 290 10.62 16.92 -3.63
CA PRO A 290 9.98 15.81 -2.95
C PRO A 290 10.02 15.92 -1.42
N GLU A 291 11.13 16.41 -0.86
CA GLU A 291 11.31 16.61 0.57
C GLU A 291 10.33 17.67 1.12
N ALA A 292 10.24 18.83 0.43
CA ALA A 292 9.30 19.89 0.81
C ALA A 292 7.84 19.46 0.66
N LEU A 293 7.53 18.65 -0.37
CA LEU A 293 6.20 18.07 -0.52
C LEU A 293 5.86 17.12 0.63
N ALA A 294 6.80 16.24 0.98
CA ALA A 294 6.60 15.28 2.08
C ALA A 294 6.42 15.98 3.44
N GLU A 295 7.20 17.04 3.70
CA GLU A 295 7.04 17.89 4.88
C GLU A 295 5.66 18.53 4.90
N ARG A 296 5.23 19.13 3.79
CA ARG A 296 3.90 19.74 3.68
C ARG A 296 2.76 18.74 3.91
N VAL A 297 2.88 17.54 3.36
CA VAL A 297 1.91 16.45 3.55
C VAL A 297 1.81 16.05 5.01
N GLU A 298 2.94 15.99 5.74
CA GLU A 298 2.96 15.67 7.17
C GLU A 298 2.41 16.82 8.04
N GLU A 299 2.74 18.09 7.72
CA GLU A 299 2.12 19.25 8.39
C GLU A 299 0.58 19.23 8.26
N LEU A 300 0.07 18.97 7.06
CA LEU A 300 -1.37 18.84 6.82
C LEU A 300 -1.97 17.69 7.62
N ARG A 301 -1.25 16.57 7.78
CA ARG A 301 -1.69 15.47 8.62
C ARG A 301 -1.78 15.88 10.10
N GLN A 302 -0.77 16.60 10.59
CA GLN A 302 -0.72 17.07 11.98
C GLN A 302 -1.77 18.14 12.28
N SER A 303 -2.23 18.89 11.28
CA SER A 303 -3.28 19.89 11.43
C SER A 303 -4.69 19.27 11.57
N ILE A 304 -4.87 17.97 11.30
CA ILE A 304 -6.16 17.31 11.40
C ILE A 304 -6.57 17.19 12.88
N PRO A 305 -7.75 17.68 13.28
CA PRO A 305 -8.21 17.62 14.64
C PRO A 305 -8.30 16.19 15.20
N LEU A 306 -7.93 15.99 16.46
CA LEU A 306 -8.01 14.69 17.13
C LEU A 306 -9.45 14.12 17.15
N SER A 307 -10.47 14.99 17.19
CA SER A 307 -11.87 14.58 17.06
C SER A 307 -12.14 13.89 15.71
N ALA A 308 -11.61 14.43 14.61
CA ALA A 308 -11.74 13.81 13.30
C ALA A 308 -10.97 12.47 13.18
N VAL A 309 -9.87 12.32 13.91
CA VAL A 309 -9.17 11.03 14.01
C VAL A 309 -10.03 10.03 14.76
N ALA A 310 -10.62 10.43 15.90
CA ALA A 310 -11.44 9.57 16.74
C ALA A 310 -12.73 9.09 16.04
N ASP A 311 -13.40 9.95 15.29
CA ASP A 311 -14.63 9.60 14.54
C ASP A 311 -14.35 8.93 13.19
N GLY A 312 -13.07 8.86 12.79
CA GLY A 312 -12.61 8.20 11.56
C GLY A 312 -12.77 9.04 10.29
N THR A 313 -13.01 10.35 10.39
CA THR A 313 -13.07 11.25 9.22
C THR A 313 -11.71 11.87 8.88
N GLY A 314 -10.73 11.73 9.77
CA GLY A 314 -9.42 12.39 9.67
C GLY A 314 -8.66 12.10 8.39
N TYR A 315 -8.63 10.84 7.93
CA TYR A 315 -7.94 10.48 6.69
C TYR A 315 -8.57 11.15 5.45
N ALA A 316 -9.90 11.20 5.41
CA ALA A 316 -10.62 11.88 4.33
C ALA A 316 -10.36 13.40 4.33
N ALA A 317 -10.35 14.01 5.51
CA ALA A 317 -10.02 15.42 5.69
C ALA A 317 -8.58 15.71 5.24
N TRP A 318 -7.62 14.89 5.63
CA TRP A 318 -6.22 15.03 5.21
C TRP A 318 -6.05 14.98 3.69
N ARG A 319 -6.66 14.01 3.01
CA ARG A 319 -6.63 13.96 1.53
C ARG A 319 -7.23 15.22 0.89
N LYS A 320 -8.29 15.75 1.47
CA LYS A 320 -8.92 16.98 1.00
C LYS A 320 -7.98 18.20 1.14
N GLU A 321 -7.27 18.32 2.25
CA GLU A 321 -6.28 19.37 2.45
C GLU A 321 -5.11 19.28 1.46
N ILE A 322 -4.61 18.06 1.16
CA ILE A 322 -3.59 17.86 0.14
C ILE A 322 -4.10 18.31 -1.24
N LEU A 323 -5.33 17.91 -1.60
CA LEU A 323 -5.96 18.32 -2.86
C LEU A 323 -6.06 19.86 -2.98
N HIS A 324 -6.50 20.53 -1.92
CA HIS A 324 -6.58 21.99 -1.87
C HIS A 324 -5.19 22.64 -2.03
N ALA A 325 -4.16 22.10 -1.37
CA ALA A 325 -2.80 22.62 -1.51
C ALA A 325 -2.30 22.54 -2.96
N PHE A 326 -2.63 21.48 -3.69
CA PHE A 326 -2.30 21.35 -5.11
C PHE A 326 -3.02 22.39 -5.97
N THR A 327 -4.32 22.58 -5.74
CA THR A 327 -5.11 23.54 -6.54
C THR A 327 -4.67 24.98 -6.34
N GLN A 328 -4.27 25.35 -5.11
CA GLN A 328 -3.72 26.67 -4.82
C GLN A 328 -2.38 26.91 -5.52
N ASN A 329 -1.46 25.94 -5.50
CA ASN A 329 -0.17 26.06 -6.18
C ASN A 329 -0.32 26.15 -7.71
N SER A 330 -1.35 25.52 -8.29
CA SER A 330 -1.57 25.54 -9.74
C SER A 330 -2.22 26.84 -10.26
N SER A 331 -2.71 27.68 -9.34
CA SER A 331 -3.36 28.96 -9.65
C SER A 331 -2.44 30.17 -9.42
N ALA A 332 -1.25 29.97 -8.84
CA ALA A 332 -0.22 30.97 -8.60
C ALA A 332 0.85 30.94 -9.71
#